data_a4376f56d4fb54e8d2c0db524d5b3f5c
#
_entry.id   a4376f56d4fb54e8d2c0db524d5b3f5c
#
_cell.length_a   1.000
_cell.length_b   1.000
_cell.length_c   1.000
_cell.angle_alpha   90.00
_cell.angle_beta   90.00
_cell.angle_gamma   90.00
#
_symmetry.space_group_name_H-M   'P 1'
#
loop_
_entity.id
_entity.type
_entity.pdbx_description
1 polymer ?
#
loop_
_entity_poly.entity_id
_entity_poly.type
_entity_poly.pdbx_seq_one_letter_code
_entity_poly.pdbx_strand_id
1 'polypeptide(L)'
;NHWQINKKHILTGIPPNNWLLAIPEGICIDAVPVGDNKYVIRPYGFKDKFSGSIHDSETHWMGRPAKEWFVKKGIPASDDLLHRTDDIQFARLFPVCAGQEEMISVLQWMITENEDRDGNEEKAGREIWLKNKRLSADEISSQADIQKIMDSREKLLNENRVALSRNYTKSVFYQTDLEEQAHAFAKNRLPLPPPLPSDSDLLMQMHNRMFRSRVLELEGFPFQDEREKAFSLLRKGFIEISDARKIHPKLNVHPDQIVWARSPVRIDLAGGWTDTPPYCLMEGGNVVNIAVELNGQPPIQVYVKPSEELAITLRSIDLGATEVVTDYPSLEEFHTVGSPFSIPKAALALCGFSPQFSEKDYPSLQDQLRQLGCGIELTLLSAIPAGSGLGTSSILAATVLGALSDFFGLQWSKNDIGKQTLLLEQLLTTGGGWQDQYGGVLHGVKLLRTHEGFDQEPVASWLPGDLFTSPQYRDCHLLYYTGITRTAKHILQDIVAGMLLNKSETLALLADMKLHALDTAEIIQLGNFDDLGWCVAKTWEQKQRLDKGTNPPAIEKIIALVKDYTLGFELPGAGGGGYIYLIAKDPEAAVNIKRILRENPPNNKARFVEMSISHTGMQITRS
;
A
#
# COMPACT_ATOMS: atom_id res chain seq x y z
N ASN A 1 31.16 5.47 27.34
CA ASN A 1 30.94 4.01 27.21
C ASN A 1 32.20 3.36 26.66
N HIS A 2 32.71 2.39 27.39
CA HIS A 2 33.94 1.67 27.05
C HIS A 2 33.60 0.25 26.52
N TRP A 3 32.57 0.16 25.69
CA TRP A 3 32.18 -1.10 25.10
C TRP A 3 32.95 -1.35 23.81
N GLN A 4 33.52 -2.53 23.68
CA GLN A 4 34.10 -3.02 22.43
C GLN A 4 33.04 -3.86 21.70
N ILE A 5 32.49 -3.30 20.64
CA ILE A 5 31.41 -3.90 19.85
C ILE A 5 31.90 -4.11 18.43
N ASN A 6 31.77 -5.34 17.94
CA ASN A 6 32.07 -5.74 16.57
C ASN A 6 30.77 -5.74 15.71
N LYS A 7 30.72 -6.55 14.67
CA LYS A 7 29.52 -6.73 13.82
C LYS A 7 28.62 -7.87 14.34
N LYS A 8 27.33 -7.80 14.01
CA LYS A 8 26.30 -8.82 14.32
C LYS A 8 25.93 -8.91 15.81
N HIS A 9 25.61 -7.79 16.41
CA HIS A 9 25.04 -7.74 17.76
C HIS A 9 23.65 -7.12 17.75
N ILE A 10 22.77 -7.59 18.63
CA ILE A 10 21.52 -6.94 19.03
C ILE A 10 21.63 -6.64 20.51
N LEU A 11 21.52 -5.37 20.89
CA LEU A 11 21.62 -4.90 22.26
C LEU A 11 20.33 -4.18 22.62
N THR A 12 19.54 -4.74 23.54
CA THR A 12 18.21 -4.23 23.89
C THR A 12 18.02 -4.09 25.38
N GLY A 13 17.22 -3.10 25.78
CA GLY A 13 16.78 -2.91 27.17
C GLY A 13 17.86 -2.58 28.21
N ILE A 14 19.11 -2.42 27.78
CA ILE A 14 20.23 -2.20 28.69
C ILE A 14 20.14 -0.80 29.31
N PRO A 15 20.08 -0.67 30.63
CA PRO A 15 20.00 0.63 31.29
C PRO A 15 21.28 1.45 31.05
N PRO A 16 21.23 2.80 31.18
CA PRO A 16 22.42 3.64 31.12
C PRO A 16 23.48 3.15 32.12
N ASN A 17 24.71 2.95 31.64
CA ASN A 17 25.79 2.33 32.44
C ASN A 17 27.17 2.87 32.06
N ASN A 18 28.16 2.56 32.90
CA ASN A 18 29.56 2.85 32.69
C ASN A 18 30.40 1.56 32.58
N TRP A 19 29.81 0.50 32.04
CA TRP A 19 30.46 -0.79 31.94
C TRP A 19 31.66 -0.77 30.99
N LEU A 20 32.69 -1.52 31.38
CA LEU A 20 33.79 -1.87 30.50
C LEU A 20 33.52 -3.29 30.01
N LEU A 21 33.11 -3.45 28.76
CA LEU A 21 32.64 -4.73 28.22
C LEU A 21 33.11 -4.95 26.79
N ALA A 22 33.72 -6.12 26.54
CA ALA A 22 33.99 -6.63 25.20
C ALA A 22 32.99 -7.76 24.89
N ILE A 23 32.23 -7.60 23.82
CA ILE A 23 31.23 -8.59 23.42
C ILE A 23 31.80 -9.43 22.28
N PRO A 24 31.87 -10.77 22.43
CA PRO A 24 32.28 -11.66 21.34
C PRO A 24 31.37 -11.53 20.12
N GLU A 25 31.94 -11.71 18.92
CA GLU A 25 31.16 -11.58 17.67
C GLU A 25 29.96 -12.54 17.65
N GLY A 26 28.81 -12.04 17.23
CA GLY A 26 27.58 -12.82 17.12
C GLY A 26 26.80 -12.98 18.44
N ILE A 27 27.27 -12.43 19.56
CA ILE A 27 26.55 -12.44 20.83
C ILE A 27 25.62 -11.23 20.90
N CYS A 28 24.36 -11.48 21.21
CA CYS A 28 23.33 -10.49 21.49
C CYS A 28 23.04 -10.43 22.98
N ILE A 29 22.61 -9.27 23.47
CA ILE A 29 22.32 -9.06 24.89
C ILE A 29 20.97 -8.35 25.02
N ASP A 30 20.11 -8.93 25.81
CA ASP A 30 18.80 -8.39 26.16
C ASP A 30 18.71 -8.24 27.68
N ALA A 31 18.39 -7.04 28.14
CA ALA A 31 18.15 -6.74 29.55
C ALA A 31 16.67 -6.43 29.77
N VAL A 32 15.96 -7.34 30.42
CA VAL A 32 14.51 -7.24 30.62
C VAL A 32 14.20 -6.83 32.06
N PRO A 33 13.50 -5.72 32.28
CA PRO A 33 13.01 -5.36 33.60
C PRO A 33 11.90 -6.32 34.06
N VAL A 34 11.96 -6.79 35.31
CA VAL A 34 11.04 -7.81 35.86
C VAL A 34 10.42 -7.37 37.22
N GLY A 35 10.00 -6.12 37.30
CA GLY A 35 9.42 -5.56 38.51
C GLY A 35 10.47 -5.19 39.58
N ASP A 36 10.07 -4.44 40.63
CA ASP A 36 10.89 -4.02 41.78
C ASP A 36 12.27 -3.45 41.43
N ASN A 37 12.42 -2.76 40.32
CA ASN A 37 13.68 -2.29 39.76
C ASN A 37 14.76 -3.36 39.52
N LYS A 38 14.36 -4.62 39.39
CA LYS A 38 15.22 -5.74 39.02
C LYS A 38 15.24 -5.95 37.52
N TYR A 39 16.31 -6.56 37.04
CA TYR A 39 16.51 -6.90 35.64
C TYR A 39 16.97 -8.33 35.49
N VAL A 40 16.56 -8.94 34.40
CA VAL A 40 17.16 -10.18 33.89
C VAL A 40 18.06 -9.84 32.71
N ILE A 41 19.31 -10.33 32.71
CA ILE A 41 20.20 -10.17 31.59
C ILE A 41 20.31 -11.49 30.84
N ARG A 42 20.05 -11.43 29.52
CA ARG A 42 19.95 -12.59 28.66
C ARG A 42 20.91 -12.46 27.48
N PRO A 43 22.11 -13.06 27.52
CA PRO A 43 22.95 -13.23 26.35
C PRO A 43 22.45 -14.39 25.49
N TYR A 44 22.51 -14.24 24.15
CA TYR A 44 22.15 -15.27 23.18
C TYR A 44 22.92 -15.07 21.87
N GLY A 45 22.99 -16.09 21.02
CA GLY A 45 23.64 -15.98 19.72
C GLY A 45 22.71 -15.43 18.66
N PHE A 46 23.20 -14.62 17.76
CA PHE A 46 22.44 -13.97 16.69
C PHE A 46 21.63 -14.94 15.81
N LYS A 47 22.10 -16.19 15.70
CA LYS A 47 21.47 -17.25 14.89
C LYS A 47 20.83 -18.36 15.72
N ASP A 48 20.85 -18.26 17.06
CA ASP A 48 20.31 -19.31 17.92
C ASP A 48 18.79 -19.40 17.78
N LYS A 49 18.26 -20.59 17.57
CA LYS A 49 16.81 -20.85 17.60
C LYS A 49 16.25 -20.86 19.02
N PHE A 50 17.10 -21.08 20.01
CA PHE A 50 16.79 -21.17 21.43
C PHE A 50 15.60 -22.10 21.75
N SER A 51 15.59 -23.28 21.15
CA SER A 51 14.60 -24.33 21.37
C SER A 51 15.25 -25.72 21.15
N GLY A 52 14.72 -26.72 21.80
CA GLY A 52 15.22 -28.10 21.74
C GLY A 52 16.00 -28.54 22.97
N SER A 53 16.33 -29.83 23.06
CA SER A 53 17.03 -30.40 24.20
C SER A 53 18.44 -29.82 24.37
N ILE A 54 18.78 -29.40 25.59
CA ILE A 54 20.13 -28.89 25.91
C ILE A 54 21.23 -29.98 25.76
N HIS A 55 20.83 -31.23 25.67
CA HIS A 55 21.74 -32.39 25.44
C HIS A 55 22.02 -32.62 23.96
N ASP A 56 21.23 -32.03 23.08
CA ASP A 56 21.35 -32.14 21.64
C ASP A 56 22.49 -31.21 21.10
N SER A 57 23.30 -31.74 20.16
CA SER A 57 24.35 -30.96 19.49
C SER A 57 23.80 -29.82 18.63
N GLU A 58 22.57 -29.94 18.14
CA GLU A 58 21.91 -28.94 17.29
C GLU A 58 21.25 -27.78 18.10
N THR A 59 21.12 -27.95 19.42
CA THR A 59 20.64 -26.89 20.30
C THR A 59 21.77 -25.94 20.65
N HIS A 60 21.71 -24.71 20.11
CA HIS A 60 22.77 -23.72 20.27
C HIS A 60 22.38 -22.63 21.29
N TRP A 61 23.37 -22.20 22.05
CA TRP A 61 23.30 -21.03 22.91
C TRP A 61 24.58 -20.21 22.82
N MET A 62 24.47 -18.92 22.56
CA MET A 62 25.59 -18.02 22.29
C MET A 62 26.49 -18.52 21.14
N GLY A 63 25.84 -19.05 20.09
CA GLY A 63 26.49 -19.47 18.84
C GLY A 63 27.24 -20.82 18.89
N ARG A 64 27.08 -21.57 19.98
CA ARG A 64 27.72 -22.90 20.15
C ARG A 64 26.72 -23.92 20.73
N PRO A 65 26.98 -25.23 20.67
CA PRO A 65 26.14 -26.22 21.33
C PRO A 65 25.94 -25.89 22.81
N ALA A 66 24.70 -25.85 23.29
CA ALA A 66 24.39 -25.47 24.67
C ALA A 66 25.12 -26.36 25.69
N LYS A 67 25.20 -27.67 25.42
CA LYS A 67 25.92 -28.66 26.22
C LYS A 67 27.39 -28.26 26.51
N GLU A 68 28.09 -27.68 25.55
CA GLU A 68 29.48 -27.25 25.72
C GLU A 68 29.57 -26.10 26.74
N TRP A 69 28.64 -25.18 26.74
CA TRP A 69 28.60 -24.09 27.72
C TRP A 69 28.43 -24.62 29.14
N PHE A 70 27.49 -25.56 29.34
CA PHE A 70 27.26 -26.20 30.65
C PHE A 70 28.49 -26.89 31.17
N VAL A 71 29.17 -27.65 30.32
CA VAL A 71 30.41 -28.37 30.67
C VAL A 71 31.53 -27.38 31.05
N LYS A 72 31.77 -26.36 30.20
CA LYS A 72 32.80 -25.35 30.46
C LYS A 72 32.56 -24.54 31.74
N LYS A 73 31.33 -24.23 32.05
CA LYS A 73 30.97 -23.46 33.26
C LYS A 73 30.80 -24.32 34.52
N GLY A 74 30.93 -25.65 34.39
CA GLY A 74 30.76 -26.57 35.51
C GLY A 74 29.37 -26.53 36.13
N ILE A 75 28.33 -26.32 35.30
CA ILE A 75 26.94 -26.26 35.71
C ILE A 75 26.27 -27.60 35.38
N PRO A 76 25.84 -28.38 36.38
CA PRO A 76 25.09 -29.61 36.12
C PRO A 76 23.67 -29.29 35.63
N ALA A 77 23.20 -30.04 34.66
CA ALA A 77 21.82 -30.04 34.22
C ALA A 77 20.96 -30.74 35.27
N SER A 78 20.49 -30.01 36.27
CA SER A 78 19.67 -30.52 37.38
C SER A 78 18.17 -30.26 37.11
N ASP A 79 17.29 -31.01 37.79
CA ASP A 79 15.84 -30.82 37.71
C ASP A 79 15.39 -29.39 38.09
N ASP A 80 16.11 -28.73 39.00
CA ASP A 80 15.88 -27.36 39.39
C ASP A 80 16.18 -26.35 38.25
N LEU A 81 17.21 -26.64 37.45
CA LEU A 81 17.58 -25.84 36.28
C LEU A 81 16.64 -26.09 35.11
N LEU A 82 16.30 -27.36 34.85
CA LEU A 82 15.56 -27.79 33.68
C LEU A 82 14.03 -27.70 33.81
N HIS A 83 13.53 -27.45 35.00
CA HIS A 83 12.09 -27.34 35.27
C HIS A 83 11.26 -28.51 34.67
N ARG A 84 11.78 -29.73 34.79
CA ARG A 84 11.22 -31.01 34.28
C ARG A 84 11.14 -31.14 32.76
N THR A 85 11.82 -30.31 32.00
CA THR A 85 11.93 -30.44 30.54
C THR A 85 13.39 -30.26 30.12
N ASP A 86 13.78 -30.91 29.05
CA ASP A 86 15.15 -30.78 28.50
C ASP A 86 15.27 -29.60 27.54
N ASP A 87 14.16 -28.93 27.20
CA ASP A 87 14.17 -27.83 26.25
C ASP A 87 14.78 -26.56 26.85
N ILE A 88 15.77 -25.99 26.15
CA ILE A 88 16.51 -24.80 26.58
C ILE A 88 15.61 -23.58 26.82
N GLN A 89 14.48 -23.49 26.14
CA GLN A 89 13.50 -22.40 26.31
C GLN A 89 12.94 -22.35 27.73
N PHE A 90 12.77 -23.51 28.37
CA PHE A 90 12.22 -23.63 29.72
C PHE A 90 13.31 -23.76 30.79
N ALA A 91 14.57 -23.87 30.41
CA ALA A 91 15.68 -23.91 31.35
C ALA A 91 15.88 -22.55 32.04
N ARG A 92 16.00 -22.56 33.39
CA ARG A 92 16.18 -21.36 34.21
C ARG A 92 17.64 -20.88 34.19
N LEU A 93 18.02 -20.20 33.12
CA LEU A 93 19.40 -19.81 32.81
C LEU A 93 19.71 -18.38 33.19
N PHE A 94 18.70 -17.51 33.32
CA PHE A 94 18.87 -16.07 33.40
C PHE A 94 18.59 -15.53 34.80
N PRO A 95 19.63 -15.09 35.55
CA PRO A 95 19.45 -14.63 36.91
C PRO A 95 18.75 -13.27 36.98
N VAL A 96 17.92 -13.09 38.01
CA VAL A 96 17.30 -11.81 38.37
C VAL A 96 18.33 -11.01 39.17
N CYS A 97 18.79 -9.89 38.60
CA CYS A 97 19.80 -9.01 39.18
C CYS A 97 19.14 -7.79 39.87
N ALA A 98 19.60 -7.47 41.07
CA ALA A 98 19.10 -6.33 41.85
C ALA A 98 19.67 -4.98 41.39
N GLY A 99 20.77 -4.98 40.62
CA GLY A 99 21.41 -3.74 40.16
C GLY A 99 22.43 -3.99 39.06
N GLN A 100 23.03 -2.91 38.56
CA GLN A 100 23.96 -2.93 37.44
C GLN A 100 25.24 -3.68 37.70
N GLU A 101 25.75 -3.69 38.96
CA GLU A 101 26.94 -4.42 39.33
C GLU A 101 26.74 -5.94 39.21
N GLU A 102 25.60 -6.43 39.67
CA GLU A 102 25.25 -7.85 39.49
C GLU A 102 25.08 -8.20 38.00
N MET A 103 24.42 -7.31 37.24
CA MET A 103 24.20 -7.53 35.81
C MET A 103 25.52 -7.67 35.04
N ILE A 104 26.48 -6.75 35.24
CA ILE A 104 27.76 -6.80 34.51
C ILE A 104 28.59 -8.00 34.91
N SER A 105 28.67 -8.32 36.21
CA SER A 105 29.44 -9.44 36.73
C SER A 105 28.92 -10.77 36.17
N VAL A 106 27.59 -10.96 36.17
CA VAL A 106 26.96 -12.16 35.60
C VAL A 106 27.15 -12.21 34.08
N LEU A 107 26.94 -11.10 33.36
CA LEU A 107 27.10 -11.04 31.93
C LEU A 107 28.52 -11.39 31.50
N GLN A 108 29.52 -10.78 32.10
CA GLN A 108 30.93 -11.06 31.84
C GLN A 108 31.23 -12.55 32.04
N TRP A 109 30.79 -13.11 33.17
CA TRP A 109 30.98 -14.53 33.45
C TRP A 109 30.27 -15.41 32.38
N MET A 110 29.07 -15.09 31.97
CA MET A 110 28.31 -15.88 30.99
C MET A 110 28.96 -15.89 29.60
N ILE A 111 29.48 -14.74 29.12
CA ILE A 111 30.01 -14.60 27.74
C ILE A 111 31.53 -14.88 27.62
N THR A 112 32.28 -14.90 28.71
CA THR A 112 33.74 -15.13 28.67
C THR A 112 34.06 -16.57 28.29
N GLU A 113 35.05 -16.77 27.41
CA GLU A 113 35.47 -18.09 26.91
C GLU A 113 36.65 -18.70 27.65
N ASN A 114 37.45 -17.89 28.33
CA ASN A 114 38.75 -18.33 28.86
C ASN A 114 38.63 -19.03 30.21
N GLU A 115 39.22 -20.22 30.31
CA GLU A 115 39.36 -21.04 31.53
C GLU A 115 40.45 -20.53 32.49
N ASP A 116 41.30 -19.57 32.07
CA ASP A 116 42.54 -19.21 32.74
C ASP A 116 42.47 -17.89 33.55
N ARG A 117 41.31 -17.44 33.98
CA ARG A 117 41.22 -16.27 34.90
C ARG A 117 40.76 -16.70 36.28
N ASP A 118 41.72 -16.98 37.15
CA ASP A 118 41.58 -17.01 38.62
C ASP A 118 41.22 -15.61 39.20
N GLY A 119 40.43 -14.83 38.46
CA GLY A 119 40.03 -13.49 38.81
C GLY A 119 38.85 -13.48 39.77
N ASN A 120 38.90 -12.62 40.77
CA ASN A 120 37.81 -12.37 41.71
C ASN A 120 36.47 -12.02 41.04
N GLU A 121 36.52 -11.42 39.86
CA GLU A 121 35.33 -11.02 39.05
C GLU A 121 34.58 -12.23 38.47
N GLU A 122 35.27 -13.26 38.02
CA GLU A 122 34.66 -14.46 37.48
C GLU A 122 33.98 -15.31 38.56
N LYS A 123 34.61 -15.38 39.74
CA LYS A 123 33.99 -15.99 40.92
C LYS A 123 32.74 -15.27 41.37
N ALA A 124 32.75 -13.94 41.34
CA ALA A 124 31.57 -13.11 41.72
C ALA A 124 30.39 -13.34 40.78
N GLY A 125 30.59 -13.32 39.45
CA GLY A 125 29.54 -13.56 38.46
C GLY A 125 28.91 -14.95 38.61
N ARG A 126 29.75 -16.00 38.81
CA ARG A 126 29.27 -17.35 39.06
C ARG A 126 28.49 -17.50 40.36
N GLU A 127 28.94 -16.88 41.44
CA GLU A 127 28.22 -16.90 42.72
C GLU A 127 26.86 -16.21 42.62
N ILE A 128 26.78 -15.08 41.96
CA ILE A 128 25.51 -14.38 41.73
C ILE A 128 24.57 -15.26 40.90
N TRP A 129 25.08 -15.89 39.84
CA TRP A 129 24.27 -16.77 38.98
C TRP A 129 23.71 -17.99 39.76
N LEU A 130 24.49 -18.57 40.63
CA LEU A 130 24.07 -19.72 41.45
C LEU A 130 23.09 -19.30 42.58
N LYS A 131 23.29 -18.13 43.20
CA LYS A 131 22.53 -17.67 44.37
C LYS A 131 21.20 -17.02 44.02
N ASN A 132 21.15 -16.25 42.91
CA ASN A 132 19.96 -15.48 42.58
C ASN A 132 18.87 -16.37 41.98
N LYS A 133 17.61 -15.96 42.14
CA LYS A 133 16.48 -16.56 41.40
C LYS A 133 16.78 -16.46 39.89
N ARG A 134 16.64 -17.55 39.16
CA ARG A 134 16.79 -17.56 37.71
C ARG A 134 15.43 -17.75 37.05
N LEU A 135 15.28 -17.17 35.87
CA LEU A 135 14.12 -17.33 35.00
C LEU A 135 14.53 -18.04 33.70
N SER A 136 13.59 -18.77 33.12
CA SER A 136 13.71 -19.28 31.75
C SER A 136 13.33 -18.17 30.74
N ALA A 137 13.59 -18.42 29.46
CA ALA A 137 13.15 -17.50 28.38
C ALA A 137 11.64 -17.33 28.37
N ASP A 138 10.89 -18.41 28.63
CA ASP A 138 9.43 -18.39 28.73
C ASP A 138 8.94 -17.59 29.94
N GLU A 139 9.51 -17.83 31.13
CA GLU A 139 9.18 -17.10 32.36
C GLU A 139 9.50 -15.62 32.25
N ILE A 140 10.57 -15.21 31.55
CA ILE A 140 10.90 -13.80 31.30
C ILE A 140 9.78 -13.11 30.53
N SER A 141 9.23 -13.75 29.49
CA SER A 141 8.14 -13.19 28.69
C SER A 141 6.89 -12.90 29.53
N SER A 142 6.59 -13.75 30.50
CA SER A 142 5.43 -13.61 31.38
C SER A 142 5.66 -12.63 32.56
N GLN A 143 6.91 -12.41 32.98
CA GLN A 143 7.28 -11.57 34.13
C GLN A 143 7.87 -10.21 33.74
N ALA A 144 8.00 -9.92 32.43
CA ALA A 144 8.51 -8.65 31.94
C ALA A 144 7.64 -7.47 32.38
N ASP A 145 8.28 -6.42 32.89
CA ASP A 145 7.63 -5.14 33.19
C ASP A 145 7.47 -4.35 31.88
N ILE A 146 6.36 -4.60 31.21
CA ILE A 146 6.04 -4.00 29.91
C ILE A 146 6.00 -2.47 30.00
N GLN A 147 5.44 -1.90 31.07
CA GLN A 147 5.36 -0.46 31.23
C GLN A 147 6.76 0.16 31.28
N LYS A 148 7.67 -0.41 32.04
CA LYS A 148 9.05 0.06 32.14
C LYS A 148 9.83 -0.08 30.82
N ILE A 149 9.56 -1.12 30.05
CA ILE A 149 10.11 -1.29 28.70
C ILE A 149 9.63 -0.15 27.79
N MET A 150 8.34 0.14 27.82
CA MET A 150 7.73 1.21 27.01
C MET A 150 8.27 2.59 27.42
N ASP A 151 8.33 2.88 28.72
CA ASP A 151 8.87 4.15 29.25
C ASP A 151 10.34 4.35 28.86
N SER A 152 11.15 3.29 28.95
CA SER A 152 12.57 3.32 28.55
C SER A 152 12.74 3.57 27.05
N ARG A 153 11.89 2.94 26.21
CA ARG A 153 11.84 3.15 24.76
C ARG A 153 11.46 4.59 24.43
N GLU A 154 10.43 5.11 25.08
CA GLU A 154 9.97 6.49 24.86
C GLU A 154 11.04 7.49 25.25
N LYS A 155 11.68 7.31 26.41
CA LYS A 155 12.81 8.14 26.84
C LYS A 155 13.96 8.13 25.83
N LEU A 156 14.37 6.95 25.36
CA LEU A 156 15.44 6.82 24.36
C LEU A 156 15.08 7.55 23.06
N LEU A 157 13.85 7.39 22.60
CA LEU A 157 13.35 8.08 21.41
C LEU A 157 13.38 9.60 21.61
N ASN A 158 12.87 10.10 22.74
CA ASN A 158 12.81 11.53 23.03
C ASN A 158 14.19 12.18 23.07
N GLU A 159 15.18 11.52 23.66
CA GLU A 159 16.55 12.02 23.77
C GLU A 159 17.33 11.96 22.42
N ASN A 160 16.95 11.04 21.52
CA ASN A 160 17.72 10.75 20.31
C ASN A 160 17.01 11.07 18.99
N ARG A 161 15.78 11.61 19.00
CA ARG A 161 14.97 11.84 17.78
C ARG A 161 15.75 12.53 16.65
N VAL A 162 16.49 13.60 16.95
CA VAL A 162 17.29 14.33 15.96
C VAL A 162 18.44 13.48 15.42
N ALA A 163 19.15 12.78 16.29
CA ALA A 163 20.25 11.91 15.89
C ALA A 163 19.75 10.72 15.04
N LEU A 164 18.63 10.12 15.43
CA LEU A 164 18.00 9.02 14.69
C LEU A 164 17.54 9.45 13.30
N SER A 165 16.93 10.63 13.16
CA SER A 165 16.48 11.17 11.87
C SER A 165 17.64 11.48 10.92
N ARG A 166 18.81 11.88 11.45
CA ARG A 166 20.02 12.14 10.65
C ARG A 166 20.79 10.88 10.28
N ASN A 167 20.78 9.87 11.14
CA ASN A 167 21.44 8.58 10.92
C ASN A 167 20.55 7.58 10.17
N TYR A 168 19.79 8.02 9.19
CA TYR A 168 18.76 7.28 8.47
C TYR A 168 19.25 5.93 7.90
N THR A 169 20.52 5.80 7.51
CA THR A 169 21.10 4.55 7.00
C THR A 169 21.32 3.48 8.07
N LYS A 170 21.26 3.86 9.36
CA LYS A 170 21.53 2.97 10.50
C LYS A 170 20.41 2.98 11.53
N SER A 171 19.40 3.80 11.34
CA SER A 171 18.25 3.91 12.23
C SER A 171 16.97 3.50 11.51
N VAL A 172 15.95 3.15 12.26
CA VAL A 172 14.61 2.85 11.75
C VAL A 172 13.68 4.08 11.81
N PHE A 173 14.22 5.29 11.91
CA PHE A 173 13.43 6.50 12.12
C PHE A 173 12.31 6.66 11.09
N TYR A 174 12.63 6.53 9.80
CA TYR A 174 11.66 6.66 8.70
C TYR A 174 10.76 5.43 8.53
N GLN A 175 10.88 4.40 9.38
CA GLN A 175 9.97 3.25 9.47
C GLN A 175 9.02 3.34 10.68
N THR A 176 9.21 4.33 11.56
CA THR A 176 8.30 4.59 12.68
C THR A 176 7.09 5.43 12.25
N ASP A 177 6.12 5.61 13.15
CA ASP A 177 5.02 6.56 12.94
C ASP A 177 5.56 7.99 12.86
N LEU A 178 5.68 8.50 11.64
CA LEU A 178 6.23 9.83 11.37
C LEU A 178 5.27 10.97 11.71
N GLU A 179 3.97 10.70 11.80
CA GLU A 179 3.00 11.68 12.31
C GLU A 179 3.27 11.97 13.78
N GLU A 180 3.45 10.93 14.60
CA GLU A 180 3.82 11.06 16.01
C GLU A 180 5.17 11.74 16.16
N GLN A 181 6.18 11.37 15.34
CA GLN A 181 7.48 12.02 15.34
C GLN A 181 7.37 13.50 14.97
N ALA A 182 6.55 13.88 13.99
CA ALA A 182 6.37 15.26 13.58
C ALA A 182 5.76 16.11 14.68
N HIS A 183 4.77 15.59 15.39
CA HIS A 183 4.21 16.24 16.58
C HIS A 183 5.26 16.46 17.67
N ALA A 184 6.11 15.47 17.92
CA ALA A 184 7.19 15.59 18.91
C ALA A 184 8.26 16.62 18.50
N PHE A 185 8.62 16.68 17.20
CA PHE A 185 9.54 17.68 16.67
C PHE A 185 8.98 19.09 16.81
N ALA A 186 7.75 19.33 16.37
CA ALA A 186 7.10 20.64 16.45
C ALA A 186 6.92 21.09 17.92
N LYS A 187 6.39 20.20 18.79
CA LYS A 187 6.19 20.50 20.21
C LYS A 187 7.48 20.92 20.93
N ASN A 188 8.58 20.24 20.65
CA ASN A 188 9.87 20.47 21.29
C ASN A 188 10.78 21.41 20.49
N ARG A 189 10.32 21.98 19.37
CA ARG A 189 11.09 22.84 18.45
C ARG A 189 12.44 22.23 18.09
N LEU A 190 12.43 20.93 17.75
CA LEU A 190 13.65 20.21 17.38
C LEU A 190 14.13 20.64 15.97
N PRO A 191 15.46 20.67 15.75
CA PRO A 191 15.98 21.05 14.43
C PRO A 191 15.56 20.05 13.35
N LEU A 192 14.89 20.55 12.32
CA LEU A 192 14.40 19.77 11.20
C LEU A 192 15.58 19.03 10.50
N PRO A 193 15.48 17.72 10.24
CA PRO A 193 16.53 17.00 9.51
C PRO A 193 16.65 17.54 8.09
N PRO A 194 17.85 17.56 7.49
CA PRO A 194 18.01 17.98 6.11
C PRO A 194 17.29 17.03 5.14
N PRO A 195 17.02 17.49 3.89
CA PRO A 195 16.61 16.60 2.83
C PRO A 195 17.64 15.48 2.64
N LEU A 196 17.17 14.26 2.39
CA LEU A 196 18.08 13.15 2.11
C LEU A 196 18.79 13.34 0.77
N PRO A 197 20.01 12.80 0.62
CA PRO A 197 20.73 12.82 -0.66
C PRO A 197 19.93 12.14 -1.78
N SER A 198 20.13 12.58 -3.02
CA SER A 198 19.39 12.09 -4.19
C SER A 198 19.70 10.64 -4.58
N ASP A 199 20.79 10.08 -4.07
CA ASP A 199 21.21 8.69 -4.24
C ASP A 199 20.67 7.75 -3.12
N SER A 200 19.93 8.30 -2.15
CA SER A 200 19.26 7.51 -1.13
C SER A 200 18.06 6.75 -1.71
N ASP A 201 17.61 5.72 -1.01
CA ASP A 201 16.37 5.02 -1.36
C ASP A 201 15.21 5.98 -1.59
N LEU A 202 14.47 5.78 -2.69
CA LEU A 202 13.46 6.73 -3.16
C LEU A 202 12.26 6.83 -2.19
N LEU A 203 11.82 5.70 -1.64
CA LEU A 203 10.73 5.68 -0.67
C LEU A 203 11.13 6.41 0.61
N MET A 204 12.37 6.21 1.06
CA MET A 204 12.91 6.92 2.23
C MET A 204 13.02 8.43 1.99
N GLN A 205 13.37 8.87 0.77
CA GLN A 205 13.34 10.30 0.41
C GLN A 205 11.91 10.86 0.50
N MET A 206 10.91 10.11 0.02
CA MET A 206 9.50 10.52 0.12
C MET A 206 9.04 10.65 1.59
N HIS A 207 9.37 9.67 2.43
CA HIS A 207 9.10 9.74 3.87
C HIS A 207 9.75 10.97 4.52
N ASN A 208 11.03 11.25 4.21
CA ASN A 208 11.73 12.42 4.71
C ASN A 208 11.04 13.74 4.29
N ARG A 209 10.69 13.88 3.00
CA ARG A 209 10.03 15.09 2.49
C ARG A 209 8.64 15.29 3.13
N MET A 210 7.86 14.23 3.25
CA MET A 210 6.53 14.31 3.87
C MET A 210 6.63 14.62 5.37
N PHE A 211 7.58 13.99 6.08
CA PHE A 211 7.86 14.30 7.48
C PHE A 211 8.24 15.79 7.68
N ARG A 212 9.14 16.32 6.85
CA ARG A 212 9.53 17.74 6.86
C ARG A 212 8.33 18.65 6.62
N SER A 213 7.52 18.33 5.61
CA SER A 213 6.27 19.02 5.31
C SER A 213 5.35 19.08 6.53
N ARG A 214 5.18 17.94 7.21
CA ARG A 214 4.28 17.84 8.36
C ARG A 214 4.78 18.63 9.58
N VAL A 215 6.08 18.60 9.86
CA VAL A 215 6.66 19.42 10.93
C VAL A 215 6.45 20.91 10.65
N LEU A 216 6.75 21.37 9.41
CA LEU A 216 6.56 22.76 9.01
C LEU A 216 5.08 23.19 9.14
N GLU A 217 4.14 22.34 8.70
CA GLU A 217 2.70 22.57 8.84
C GLU A 217 2.29 22.76 10.30
N LEU A 218 2.76 21.88 11.20
CA LEU A 218 2.47 21.94 12.64
C LEU A 218 3.07 23.19 13.32
N GLU A 219 4.19 23.69 12.81
CA GLU A 219 4.84 24.91 13.29
C GLU A 219 4.27 26.19 12.66
N GLY A 220 3.35 26.08 11.68
CA GLY A 220 2.75 27.21 10.99
C GLY A 220 3.62 27.84 9.90
N PHE A 221 4.62 27.12 9.38
CA PHE A 221 5.47 27.55 8.27
C PHE A 221 4.94 27.04 6.91
N PRO A 222 5.37 27.64 5.78
CA PRO A 222 5.06 27.13 4.45
C PRO A 222 5.58 25.70 4.27
N PHE A 223 4.70 24.77 3.95
CA PHE A 223 4.99 23.33 3.90
C PHE A 223 4.71 22.69 2.53
N GLN A 224 3.98 23.39 1.66
CA GLN A 224 3.48 22.86 0.39
C GLN A 224 4.60 22.40 -0.54
N ASP A 225 5.71 23.13 -0.59
CA ASP A 225 6.87 22.80 -1.44
C ASP A 225 7.50 21.44 -1.06
N GLU A 226 7.62 21.12 0.23
CA GLU A 226 8.13 19.82 0.68
C GLU A 226 7.11 18.70 0.37
N ARG A 227 5.80 18.97 0.48
CA ARG A 227 4.73 18.02 0.13
C ARG A 227 4.73 17.72 -1.38
N GLU A 228 4.84 18.74 -2.22
CA GLU A 228 4.91 18.56 -3.67
C GLU A 228 6.16 17.81 -4.10
N LYS A 229 7.30 18.04 -3.44
CA LYS A 229 8.53 17.28 -3.68
C LYS A 229 8.36 15.80 -3.32
N ALA A 230 7.65 15.46 -2.24
CA ALA A 230 7.36 14.07 -1.90
C ALA A 230 6.54 13.38 -3.02
N PHE A 231 5.49 14.04 -3.51
CA PHE A 231 4.68 13.51 -4.62
C PHE A 231 5.44 13.48 -5.95
N SER A 232 6.35 14.43 -6.20
CA SER A 232 7.17 14.41 -7.41
C SER A 232 8.17 13.25 -7.43
N LEU A 233 8.69 12.85 -6.26
CA LEU A 233 9.55 11.66 -6.13
C LEU A 233 8.77 10.38 -6.43
N LEU A 234 7.51 10.28 -6.02
CA LEU A 234 6.65 9.15 -6.36
C LEU A 234 6.49 9.01 -7.88
N ARG A 235 6.17 10.12 -8.57
CA ARG A 235 6.09 10.16 -10.03
C ARG A 235 7.41 9.76 -10.69
N LYS A 236 8.53 10.31 -10.20
CA LYS A 236 9.86 9.98 -10.70
C LYS A 236 10.16 8.49 -10.63
N GLY A 237 9.82 7.83 -9.51
CA GLY A 237 10.02 6.39 -9.34
C GLY A 237 9.30 5.55 -10.39
N PHE A 238 8.05 5.88 -10.70
CA PHE A 238 7.31 5.19 -11.76
C PHE A 238 7.89 5.44 -13.16
N ILE A 239 8.35 6.67 -13.45
CA ILE A 239 8.93 7.01 -14.74
C ILE A 239 10.28 6.28 -14.94
N GLU A 240 11.13 6.24 -13.92
CA GLU A 240 12.46 5.60 -14.00
C GLU A 240 12.37 4.08 -14.18
N ILE A 241 11.39 3.43 -13.55
CA ILE A 241 11.23 1.96 -13.65
C ILE A 241 10.47 1.55 -14.90
N SER A 242 9.54 2.38 -15.35
CA SER A 242 8.83 2.10 -16.60
C SER A 242 9.79 2.00 -17.77
N ASP A 243 11.11 2.31 -17.53
CA ASP A 243 12.14 2.41 -18.56
C ASP A 243 11.45 2.92 -19.80
N ALA A 244 11.00 4.19 -19.72
CA ALA A 244 10.02 4.74 -20.66
C ALA A 244 10.50 4.45 -22.06
N ARG A 245 10.12 3.27 -22.57
CA ARG A 245 10.62 2.73 -23.82
C ARG A 245 10.25 3.77 -24.85
N LYS A 246 11.27 4.44 -25.33
CA LYS A 246 11.08 5.37 -26.43
C LYS A 246 10.39 4.60 -27.55
N ILE A 247 9.27 5.12 -27.99
CA ILE A 247 8.38 4.45 -28.96
C ILE A 247 8.49 5.14 -30.29
N HIS A 248 8.52 4.34 -31.34
CA HIS A 248 8.35 4.80 -32.72
C HIS A 248 7.01 4.32 -33.26
N PRO A 249 5.95 5.16 -33.19
CA PRO A 249 4.62 4.78 -33.65
C PRO A 249 4.63 4.58 -35.17
N LYS A 250 3.96 3.52 -35.65
CA LYS A 250 3.78 3.23 -37.07
C LYS A 250 2.30 3.02 -37.33
N LEU A 251 1.79 3.57 -38.42
CA LEU A 251 0.39 3.34 -38.80
C LEU A 251 0.14 1.86 -39.07
N ASN A 252 -0.83 1.27 -38.41
CA ASN A 252 -1.17 -0.15 -38.49
C ASN A 252 -2.63 -0.38 -38.96
N VAL A 253 -3.24 0.62 -39.57
CA VAL A 253 -4.61 0.57 -40.10
C VAL A 253 -4.64 1.10 -41.51
N HIS A 254 -5.66 0.69 -42.29
CA HIS A 254 -5.94 1.27 -43.60
C HIS A 254 -6.60 2.65 -43.48
N PRO A 255 -6.52 3.52 -44.52
CA PRO A 255 -7.04 4.90 -44.43
C PRO A 255 -8.54 5.01 -44.12
N ASP A 256 -9.32 3.98 -44.43
CA ASP A 256 -10.76 3.89 -44.19
C ASP A 256 -11.15 3.11 -42.94
N GLN A 257 -10.17 2.55 -42.20
CA GLN A 257 -10.44 1.78 -40.99
C GLN A 257 -10.58 2.65 -39.76
N ILE A 258 -11.49 2.24 -38.88
CA ILE A 258 -11.67 2.82 -37.55
C ILE A 258 -11.30 1.74 -36.52
N VAL A 259 -10.40 2.07 -35.60
CA VAL A 259 -10.18 1.29 -34.39
C VAL A 259 -11.24 1.68 -33.37
N TRP A 260 -11.96 0.69 -32.88
CA TRP A 260 -12.98 0.86 -31.86
C TRP A 260 -12.62 0.07 -30.60
N ALA A 261 -12.25 0.78 -29.54
CA ALA A 261 -12.02 0.19 -28.22
C ALA A 261 -13.19 0.50 -27.29
N ARG A 262 -13.55 -0.47 -26.46
CA ARG A 262 -14.66 -0.36 -25.50
C ARG A 262 -14.34 -1.13 -24.24
N SER A 263 -14.68 -0.55 -23.08
CA SER A 263 -14.40 -1.14 -21.79
C SER A 263 -15.60 -1.10 -20.86
N PRO A 264 -15.81 -2.18 -20.07
CA PRO A 264 -16.69 -2.14 -18.91
C PRO A 264 -16.11 -1.20 -17.85
N VAL A 265 -16.89 -0.92 -16.84
CA VAL A 265 -16.41 -0.28 -15.60
C VAL A 265 -16.20 -1.32 -14.51
N ARG A 266 -15.75 -0.89 -13.31
CA ARG A 266 -15.49 -1.80 -12.21
C ARG A 266 -16.27 -1.40 -10.95
N ILE A 267 -16.63 -2.40 -10.16
CA ILE A 267 -17.04 -2.24 -8.75
C ILE A 267 -16.00 -2.97 -7.91
N ASP A 268 -15.40 -2.29 -6.92
CA ASP A 268 -14.47 -2.87 -5.96
C ASP A 268 -15.24 -3.43 -4.76
N LEU A 269 -15.19 -4.73 -4.52
CA LEU A 269 -15.92 -5.39 -3.43
C LEU A 269 -15.15 -5.37 -2.11
N ALA A 270 -13.82 -5.41 -2.18
CA ALA A 270 -12.94 -5.37 -1.01
C ALA A 270 -11.51 -5.00 -1.39
N GLY A 271 -10.77 -4.43 -0.44
CA GLY A 271 -9.34 -4.18 -0.58
C GLY A 271 -8.96 -2.89 -1.34
N GLY A 272 -9.92 -2.12 -1.83
CA GLY A 272 -9.63 -0.81 -2.44
C GLY A 272 -8.80 0.07 -1.50
N TRP A 273 -7.94 0.94 -2.05
CA TRP A 273 -6.87 1.70 -1.41
C TRP A 273 -5.58 0.91 -1.16
N THR A 274 -5.61 -0.42 -1.00
CA THR A 274 -4.36 -1.19 -0.86
C THR A 274 -3.54 -1.24 -2.15
N ASP A 275 -4.16 -0.94 -3.27
CA ASP A 275 -3.58 -0.77 -4.60
C ASP A 275 -2.93 0.59 -4.83
N THR A 276 -3.14 1.54 -3.90
CA THR A 276 -2.70 2.93 -4.05
C THR A 276 -1.26 3.12 -3.55
N PRO A 277 -0.35 3.70 -4.39
CA PRO A 277 0.97 4.09 -3.92
C PRO A 277 0.88 5.19 -2.84
N PRO A 278 1.74 5.17 -1.82
CA PRO A 278 2.91 4.30 -1.65
C PRO A 278 2.61 2.95 -0.95
N TYR A 279 1.39 2.71 -0.44
CA TYR A 279 1.10 1.48 0.32
C TYR A 279 1.41 0.21 -0.49
N CYS A 280 0.94 0.13 -1.74
CA CYS A 280 1.24 -1.03 -2.59
C CYS A 280 2.74 -1.19 -2.90
N LEU A 281 3.53 -0.10 -2.85
CA LEU A 281 4.98 -0.17 -3.02
C LEU A 281 5.68 -0.75 -1.79
N MET A 282 5.13 -0.53 -0.60
CA MET A 282 5.68 -1.00 0.68
C MET A 282 5.26 -2.44 0.99
N GLU A 283 4.00 -2.78 0.72
CA GLU A 283 3.36 -3.99 1.24
C GLU A 283 2.71 -4.86 0.15
N GLY A 284 2.66 -4.38 -1.10
CA GLY A 284 1.79 -4.94 -2.13
C GLY A 284 0.30 -4.70 -1.83
N GLY A 285 -0.55 -4.90 -2.82
CA GLY A 285 -1.99 -4.70 -2.71
C GLY A 285 -2.81 -5.95 -3.03
N ASN A 286 -4.00 -6.06 -2.43
CA ASN A 286 -5.00 -7.07 -2.75
C ASN A 286 -6.35 -6.39 -2.97
N VAL A 287 -6.99 -6.60 -4.12
CA VAL A 287 -8.30 -6.02 -4.43
C VAL A 287 -9.19 -7.07 -5.08
N VAL A 288 -10.39 -7.25 -4.56
CA VAL A 288 -11.45 -8.01 -5.24
C VAL A 288 -12.36 -7.03 -5.96
N ASN A 289 -12.50 -7.18 -7.27
CA ASN A 289 -13.41 -6.37 -8.06
C ASN A 289 -14.15 -7.17 -9.13
N ILE A 290 -15.20 -6.56 -9.65
CA ILE A 290 -16.00 -7.07 -10.77
C ILE A 290 -15.99 -6.09 -11.92
N ALA A 291 -15.80 -6.60 -13.14
CA ALA A 291 -16.00 -5.84 -14.37
C ALA A 291 -17.49 -5.86 -14.74
N VAL A 292 -18.10 -4.69 -14.91
CA VAL A 292 -19.54 -4.59 -15.18
C VAL A 292 -19.84 -3.77 -16.42
N GLU A 293 -20.77 -4.26 -17.19
CA GLU A 293 -21.43 -3.53 -18.28
C GLU A 293 -22.68 -2.85 -17.74
N LEU A 294 -23.02 -1.70 -18.29
CA LEU A 294 -24.17 -0.93 -17.86
C LEU A 294 -25.20 -0.86 -18.99
N ASN A 295 -26.46 -1.14 -18.67
CA ASN A 295 -27.55 -1.19 -19.65
C ASN A 295 -27.22 -2.06 -20.89
N GLY A 296 -26.54 -3.20 -20.64
CA GLY A 296 -26.23 -4.21 -21.65
C GLY A 296 -25.05 -3.88 -22.56
N GLN A 297 -24.21 -2.88 -22.23
CA GLN A 297 -23.04 -2.54 -23.06
C GLN A 297 -21.89 -1.92 -22.22
N PRO A 298 -20.65 -2.01 -22.72
CA PRO A 298 -19.52 -1.31 -22.15
C PRO A 298 -19.71 0.22 -22.23
N PRO A 299 -19.69 0.95 -21.09
CA PRO A 299 -20.04 2.36 -21.09
C PRO A 299 -18.90 3.30 -21.52
N ILE A 300 -17.67 2.82 -21.62
CA ILE A 300 -16.50 3.61 -22.06
C ILE A 300 -16.14 3.16 -23.47
N GLN A 301 -16.09 4.11 -24.43
CA GLN A 301 -15.81 3.82 -25.83
C GLN A 301 -14.85 4.86 -26.41
N VAL A 302 -13.93 4.39 -27.25
CA VAL A 302 -12.92 5.22 -27.92
C VAL A 302 -12.84 4.81 -29.38
N TYR A 303 -12.84 5.78 -30.26
CA TYR A 303 -12.68 5.58 -31.71
C TYR A 303 -11.44 6.33 -32.18
N VAL A 304 -10.58 5.66 -32.94
CA VAL A 304 -9.39 6.25 -33.54
C VAL A 304 -9.37 5.94 -35.02
N LYS A 305 -9.17 6.96 -35.85
CA LYS A 305 -9.04 6.79 -37.30
C LYS A 305 -7.98 7.71 -37.88
N PRO A 306 -7.42 7.38 -39.08
CA PRO A 306 -6.57 8.28 -39.82
C PRO A 306 -7.34 9.55 -40.25
N SER A 307 -6.63 10.67 -40.37
CA SER A 307 -7.15 11.91 -40.93
C SER A 307 -6.25 12.40 -42.05
N GLU A 308 -6.83 13.02 -43.10
CA GLU A 308 -6.06 13.66 -44.18
C GLU A 308 -5.36 14.94 -43.70
N GLU A 309 -5.95 15.63 -42.70
CA GLU A 309 -5.36 16.80 -42.11
C GLU A 309 -4.23 16.40 -41.17
N LEU A 310 -3.01 16.95 -41.36
CA LEU A 310 -1.83 16.68 -40.52
C LEU A 310 -1.92 17.39 -39.17
N ALA A 311 -2.91 16.99 -38.37
CA ALA A 311 -3.20 17.46 -37.02
C ALA A 311 -3.76 16.29 -36.18
N ILE A 312 -3.83 16.48 -34.87
CA ILE A 312 -4.52 15.57 -33.96
C ILE A 312 -5.83 16.20 -33.52
N THR A 313 -6.94 15.64 -33.98
CA THR A 313 -8.27 16.10 -33.60
C THR A 313 -8.82 15.24 -32.47
N LEU A 314 -9.10 15.87 -31.33
CA LEU A 314 -9.67 15.24 -30.14
C LEU A 314 -11.13 15.67 -29.98
N ARG A 315 -12.04 14.70 -29.80
CA ARG A 315 -13.48 14.95 -29.58
C ARG A 315 -13.99 14.17 -28.38
N SER A 316 -14.86 14.81 -27.58
CA SER A 316 -15.62 14.14 -26.53
C SER A 316 -17.11 14.31 -26.83
N ILE A 317 -17.80 13.20 -27.03
CA ILE A 317 -19.23 13.19 -27.38
C ILE A 317 -20.05 13.63 -26.15
N ASP A 318 -19.74 13.08 -24.99
CA ASP A 318 -20.47 13.33 -23.73
C ASP A 318 -20.26 14.75 -23.20
N LEU A 319 -19.11 15.39 -23.46
CA LEU A 319 -18.83 16.77 -23.07
C LEU A 319 -19.14 17.78 -24.18
N GLY A 320 -19.42 17.33 -25.40
CA GLY A 320 -19.62 18.20 -26.55
C GLY A 320 -18.41 19.07 -26.91
N ALA A 321 -17.20 18.61 -26.55
CA ALA A 321 -15.96 19.36 -26.74
C ALA A 321 -15.16 18.84 -27.93
N THR A 322 -14.43 19.74 -28.59
CA THR A 322 -13.47 19.42 -29.66
C THR A 322 -12.22 20.28 -29.52
N GLU A 323 -11.06 19.69 -29.73
CA GLU A 323 -9.76 20.38 -29.74
C GLU A 323 -8.90 19.86 -30.89
N VAL A 324 -8.17 20.76 -31.54
CA VAL A 324 -7.21 20.42 -32.61
C VAL A 324 -5.81 20.77 -32.09
N VAL A 325 -4.94 19.77 -32.04
CA VAL A 325 -3.55 19.87 -31.56
C VAL A 325 -2.64 19.85 -32.80
N THR A 326 -1.83 20.91 -32.96
CA THR A 326 -0.96 21.09 -34.12
C THR A 326 0.53 21.13 -33.79
N ASP A 327 0.87 21.20 -32.50
CA ASP A 327 2.27 21.32 -32.04
C ASP A 327 2.49 20.56 -30.72
N TYR A 328 3.76 20.32 -30.38
CA TYR A 328 4.12 19.63 -29.14
C TYR A 328 3.75 20.41 -27.87
N PRO A 329 3.95 21.74 -27.77
CA PRO A 329 3.52 22.48 -26.60
C PRO A 329 2.03 22.26 -26.27
N SER A 330 1.16 22.36 -27.28
CA SER A 330 -0.28 22.11 -27.09
C SER A 330 -0.58 20.65 -26.71
N LEU A 331 0.19 19.69 -27.19
CA LEU A 331 0.06 18.29 -26.80
C LEU A 331 0.49 18.07 -25.35
N GLU A 332 1.56 18.74 -24.90
CA GLU A 332 2.13 18.62 -23.55
C GLU A 332 1.33 19.36 -22.48
N GLU A 333 0.33 20.17 -22.86
CA GLU A 333 -0.62 20.81 -21.93
C GLU A 333 -1.57 19.83 -21.21
N PHE A 334 -1.29 18.52 -21.20
CA PHE A 334 -2.09 17.55 -20.45
C PHE A 334 -2.08 17.76 -18.93
N HIS A 335 -1.16 18.56 -18.40
CA HIS A 335 -1.13 18.97 -16.98
C HIS A 335 -2.19 20.02 -16.61
N THR A 336 -2.88 20.62 -17.59
CA THR A 336 -3.88 21.67 -17.33
C THR A 336 -5.08 21.08 -16.62
N VAL A 337 -5.29 21.51 -15.38
CA VAL A 337 -6.40 21.03 -14.54
C VAL A 337 -7.74 21.43 -15.18
N GLY A 338 -8.62 20.44 -15.36
CA GLY A 338 -9.95 20.64 -15.92
C GLY A 338 -10.04 20.58 -17.45
N SER A 339 -8.93 20.34 -18.15
CA SER A 339 -8.99 20.08 -19.59
C SER A 339 -9.71 18.75 -19.86
N PRO A 340 -10.71 18.70 -20.77
CA PRO A 340 -11.40 17.47 -21.14
C PRO A 340 -10.51 16.48 -21.91
N PHE A 341 -9.34 16.95 -22.38
CA PHE A 341 -8.43 16.18 -23.23
C PHE A 341 -7.08 15.86 -22.57
N SER A 342 -6.91 16.05 -21.27
CA SER A 342 -5.67 15.69 -20.56
C SER A 342 -5.33 14.21 -20.76
N ILE A 343 -6.29 13.30 -20.63
CA ILE A 343 -6.09 11.85 -20.80
C ILE A 343 -5.61 11.49 -22.21
N PRO A 344 -6.31 11.84 -23.31
CA PRO A 344 -5.86 11.47 -24.64
C PRO A 344 -4.53 12.16 -25.04
N LYS A 345 -4.27 13.38 -24.59
CA LYS A 345 -2.97 14.04 -24.80
C LYS A 345 -1.82 13.28 -24.12
N ALA A 346 -1.98 12.92 -22.85
CA ALA A 346 -0.99 12.13 -22.12
C ALA A 346 -0.79 10.74 -22.73
N ALA A 347 -1.87 10.09 -23.17
CA ALA A 347 -1.80 8.80 -23.86
C ALA A 347 -1.03 8.89 -25.19
N LEU A 348 -1.28 9.91 -26.00
CA LEU A 348 -0.53 10.16 -27.24
C LEU A 348 0.95 10.45 -26.94
N ALA A 349 1.25 11.25 -25.91
CA ALA A 349 2.63 11.49 -25.47
C ALA A 349 3.34 10.15 -25.17
N LEU A 350 2.72 9.26 -24.38
CA LEU A 350 3.27 7.94 -24.05
C LEU A 350 3.39 7.02 -25.29
N CYS A 351 2.56 7.19 -26.30
CA CYS A 351 2.68 6.48 -27.58
C CYS A 351 3.76 7.04 -28.50
N GLY A 352 4.63 7.93 -28.00
CA GLY A 352 5.77 8.46 -28.74
C GLY A 352 5.52 9.78 -29.49
N PHE A 353 4.43 10.50 -29.18
CA PHE A 353 4.15 11.84 -29.73
C PHE A 353 4.69 13.00 -28.87
N SER A 354 5.40 12.73 -27.78
CA SER A 354 6.21 13.71 -27.07
C SER A 354 7.68 13.41 -27.25
N PRO A 355 8.56 14.43 -27.38
CA PRO A 355 10.02 14.26 -27.47
C PRO A 355 10.59 13.39 -26.34
N GLN A 356 9.98 13.44 -25.15
CA GLN A 356 10.39 12.63 -24.00
C GLN A 356 10.25 11.12 -24.26
N PHE A 357 9.20 10.69 -24.94
CA PHE A 357 8.85 9.29 -25.17
C PHE A 357 9.06 8.82 -26.61
N SER A 358 9.51 9.69 -27.50
CA SER A 358 9.79 9.36 -28.89
C SER A 358 11.18 8.73 -29.05
N GLU A 359 11.26 7.65 -29.84
CA GLU A 359 12.53 7.03 -30.24
C GLU A 359 13.32 7.92 -31.20
N LYS A 360 12.64 8.78 -31.97
CA LYS A 360 13.22 9.69 -32.96
C LYS A 360 12.92 11.14 -32.59
N ASP A 361 13.87 12.01 -32.89
CA ASP A 361 13.67 13.45 -32.80
C ASP A 361 13.01 13.98 -34.08
N TYR A 362 11.96 14.76 -33.91
CA TYR A 362 11.26 15.44 -35.01
C TYR A 362 11.28 16.95 -34.80
N PRO A 363 11.48 17.76 -35.88
CA PRO A 363 11.45 19.20 -35.77
C PRO A 363 10.12 19.78 -35.31
N SER A 364 9.00 19.10 -35.65
CA SER A 364 7.64 19.48 -35.29
C SER A 364 6.70 18.27 -35.21
N LEU A 365 5.56 18.43 -34.54
CA LEU A 365 4.48 17.43 -34.52
C LEU A 365 3.97 17.13 -35.95
N GLN A 366 3.89 18.14 -36.80
CA GLN A 366 3.47 17.98 -38.20
C GLN A 366 4.45 17.13 -39.00
N ASP A 367 5.79 17.27 -38.76
CA ASP A 367 6.79 16.41 -39.41
C ASP A 367 6.68 14.97 -38.93
N GLN A 368 6.38 14.76 -37.66
CA GLN A 368 6.10 13.42 -37.12
C GLN A 368 4.85 12.80 -37.76
N LEU A 369 3.75 13.55 -37.87
CA LEU A 369 2.50 13.11 -38.52
C LEU A 369 2.71 12.84 -40.03
N ARG A 370 3.53 13.67 -40.71
CA ARG A 370 3.90 13.45 -42.11
C ARG A 370 4.68 12.15 -42.28
N GLN A 371 5.58 11.83 -41.36
CA GLN A 371 6.28 10.54 -41.37
C GLN A 371 5.36 9.37 -41.02
N LEU A 372 4.38 9.55 -40.12
CA LEU A 372 3.33 8.56 -39.84
C LEU A 372 2.46 8.30 -41.08
N GLY A 373 2.29 9.29 -41.97
CA GLY A 373 1.51 9.24 -43.21
C GLY A 373 0.08 9.78 -43.09
N CYS A 374 -0.35 10.25 -41.92
CA CYS A 374 -1.69 10.80 -41.70
C CYS A 374 -1.74 11.66 -40.41
N GLY A 375 -2.81 12.43 -40.26
CA GLY A 375 -3.23 12.95 -38.96
C GLY A 375 -4.04 11.91 -38.17
N ILE A 376 -4.49 12.28 -36.99
CA ILE A 376 -5.19 11.39 -36.06
C ILE A 376 -6.51 12.04 -35.66
N GLU A 377 -7.61 11.33 -35.81
CA GLU A 377 -8.89 11.71 -35.22
C GLU A 377 -9.24 10.72 -34.10
N LEU A 378 -9.35 11.20 -32.86
CA LEU A 378 -9.66 10.43 -31.66
C LEU A 378 -10.94 10.95 -31.03
N THR A 379 -11.93 10.08 -30.91
CA THR A 379 -13.23 10.41 -30.34
C THR A 379 -13.51 9.59 -29.09
N LEU A 380 -13.91 10.26 -28.02
CA LEU A 380 -14.21 9.69 -26.70
C LEU A 380 -15.72 9.68 -26.46
N LEU A 381 -16.20 8.63 -25.82
CA LEU A 381 -17.55 8.54 -25.25
C LEU A 381 -17.50 7.91 -23.87
N SER A 382 -17.91 8.66 -22.85
CA SER A 382 -18.18 8.13 -21.53
C SER A 382 -19.68 8.21 -21.24
N ALA A 383 -20.37 7.06 -21.28
CA ALA A 383 -21.81 7.02 -21.02
C ALA A 383 -22.17 7.09 -19.53
N ILE A 384 -21.20 7.43 -18.67
CA ILE A 384 -21.35 7.60 -17.23
C ILE A 384 -20.71 8.93 -16.78
N PRO A 385 -21.27 9.58 -15.77
CA PRO A 385 -20.74 10.85 -15.28
C PRO A 385 -19.33 10.73 -14.74
N ALA A 386 -18.50 11.75 -14.93
CA ALA A 386 -17.21 11.86 -14.26
C ALA A 386 -17.39 11.89 -12.73
N GLY A 387 -16.45 11.30 -11.99
CA GLY A 387 -16.55 11.20 -10.53
C GLY A 387 -17.64 10.23 -10.05
N SER A 388 -18.03 9.29 -10.89
CA SER A 388 -19.05 8.28 -10.59
C SER A 388 -18.65 7.22 -9.57
N GLY A 389 -17.36 7.09 -9.26
CA GLY A 389 -16.82 6.04 -8.38
C GLY A 389 -16.56 4.70 -9.07
N LEU A 390 -16.84 4.55 -10.36
CA LEU A 390 -16.70 3.30 -11.11
C LEU A 390 -15.36 3.17 -11.88
N GLY A 391 -14.33 3.94 -11.52
CA GLY A 391 -13.02 3.91 -12.17
C GLY A 391 -12.98 4.58 -13.54
N THR A 392 -13.91 5.47 -13.84
CA THR A 392 -14.14 6.03 -15.19
C THR A 392 -12.89 6.63 -15.83
N SER A 393 -12.10 7.41 -15.07
CA SER A 393 -10.93 8.13 -15.58
C SER A 393 -9.84 7.17 -16.02
N SER A 394 -9.43 6.27 -15.14
CA SER A 394 -8.38 5.29 -15.40
C SER A 394 -8.78 4.27 -16.47
N ILE A 395 -10.06 3.86 -16.48
CA ILE A 395 -10.57 2.95 -17.51
C ILE A 395 -10.65 3.66 -18.87
N LEU A 396 -11.01 4.95 -18.92
CA LEU A 396 -10.95 5.74 -20.15
C LEU A 396 -9.50 5.83 -20.64
N ALA A 397 -8.54 6.12 -19.75
CA ALA A 397 -7.12 6.15 -20.10
C ALA A 397 -6.64 4.81 -20.67
N ALA A 398 -7.00 3.69 -20.03
CA ALA A 398 -6.69 2.34 -20.52
C ALA A 398 -7.33 2.08 -21.90
N THR A 399 -8.57 2.52 -22.12
CA THR A 399 -9.27 2.32 -23.38
C THR A 399 -8.63 3.14 -24.50
N VAL A 400 -8.20 4.38 -24.21
CA VAL A 400 -7.45 5.22 -25.16
C VAL A 400 -6.12 4.56 -25.52
N LEU A 401 -5.34 4.14 -24.50
CA LEU A 401 -4.05 3.46 -24.73
C LEU A 401 -4.22 2.16 -25.53
N GLY A 402 -5.27 1.39 -25.23
CA GLY A 402 -5.60 0.19 -26.01
C GLY A 402 -5.92 0.48 -27.47
N ALA A 403 -6.74 1.50 -27.73
CA ALA A 403 -7.06 1.94 -29.09
C ALA A 403 -5.82 2.43 -29.84
N LEU A 404 -4.99 3.25 -29.19
CA LEU A 404 -3.75 3.75 -29.77
C LEU A 404 -2.71 2.66 -29.98
N SER A 405 -2.62 1.68 -29.06
CA SER A 405 -1.73 0.52 -29.23
C SER A 405 -2.06 -0.27 -30.50
N ASP A 406 -3.34 -0.49 -30.77
CA ASP A 406 -3.79 -1.17 -31.99
C ASP A 406 -3.57 -0.31 -33.23
N PHE A 407 -3.91 0.99 -33.16
CA PHE A 407 -3.76 1.95 -34.23
C PHE A 407 -2.29 2.13 -34.68
N PHE A 408 -1.35 2.13 -33.72
CA PHE A 408 0.09 2.28 -34.00
C PHE A 408 0.86 0.96 -34.08
N GLY A 409 0.20 -0.19 -33.93
CA GLY A 409 0.84 -1.49 -33.97
C GLY A 409 1.83 -1.75 -32.83
N LEU A 410 1.61 -1.20 -31.64
CA LEU A 410 2.49 -1.33 -30.49
C LEU A 410 2.41 -2.72 -29.84
N GLN A 411 1.35 -3.48 -30.12
CA GLN A 411 1.13 -4.84 -29.64
C GLN A 411 1.14 -4.99 -28.11
N TRP A 412 0.70 -3.97 -27.39
CA TRP A 412 0.59 -4.02 -25.95
C TRP A 412 -0.43 -5.06 -25.50
N SER A 413 -0.02 -5.93 -24.60
CA SER A 413 -0.92 -6.82 -23.88
C SER A 413 -1.85 -6.04 -22.94
N LYS A 414 -2.86 -6.70 -22.40
CA LYS A 414 -3.72 -6.11 -21.36
C LYS A 414 -2.93 -5.66 -20.14
N ASN A 415 -1.88 -6.39 -19.76
CA ASN A 415 -0.98 -6.00 -18.67
C ASN A 415 -0.15 -4.76 -19.01
N ASP A 416 0.41 -4.70 -20.24
CA ASP A 416 1.14 -3.50 -20.68
C ASP A 416 0.24 -2.26 -20.66
N ILE A 417 -1.01 -2.39 -21.15
CA ILE A 417 -1.99 -1.30 -21.08
C ILE A 417 -2.26 -0.87 -19.63
N GLY A 418 -2.40 -1.83 -18.72
CA GLY A 418 -2.56 -1.52 -17.30
C GLY A 418 -1.36 -0.77 -16.70
N LYS A 419 -0.13 -1.20 -17.01
CA LYS A 419 1.11 -0.52 -16.60
C LYS A 419 1.22 0.90 -17.20
N GLN A 420 0.96 1.03 -18.50
CA GLN A 420 1.00 2.34 -19.17
C GLN A 420 -0.08 3.28 -18.63
N THR A 421 -1.24 2.75 -18.21
CA THR A 421 -2.29 3.54 -17.56
C THR A 421 -1.83 4.04 -16.20
N LEU A 422 -1.19 3.20 -15.39
CA LEU A 422 -0.64 3.64 -14.10
C LEU A 422 0.40 4.76 -14.29
N LEU A 423 1.27 4.64 -15.29
CA LEU A 423 2.22 5.69 -15.65
C LEU A 423 1.50 6.97 -16.10
N LEU A 424 0.48 6.86 -16.94
CA LEU A 424 -0.33 8.00 -17.39
C LEU A 424 -0.97 8.74 -16.22
N GLU A 425 -1.53 8.03 -15.26
CA GLU A 425 -2.11 8.60 -14.03
C GLU A 425 -1.07 9.38 -13.22
N GLN A 426 0.16 8.86 -13.12
CA GLN A 426 1.26 9.58 -12.46
C GLN A 426 1.66 10.86 -13.22
N LEU A 427 1.63 10.83 -14.56
CA LEU A 427 1.88 12.04 -15.37
C LEU A 427 0.80 13.10 -15.18
N LEU A 428 -0.47 12.69 -15.03
CA LEU A 428 -1.60 13.61 -14.88
C LEU A 428 -1.72 14.24 -13.49
N THR A 429 -1.05 13.78 -12.46
CA THR A 429 -0.99 14.47 -11.15
C THR A 429 -1.35 13.67 -9.90
N THR A 430 -2.07 12.57 -9.96
CA THR A 430 -2.85 12.18 -8.78
C THR A 430 -2.37 10.95 -8.06
N GLY A 431 -1.51 10.15 -8.67
CA GLY A 431 -1.03 8.96 -7.99
C GLY A 431 -2.15 7.98 -7.64
N GLY A 432 -3.11 7.77 -8.54
CA GLY A 432 -4.14 6.75 -8.40
C GLY A 432 -3.54 5.35 -8.30
N GLY A 433 -4.32 4.40 -7.78
CA GLY A 433 -3.93 2.99 -7.72
C GLY A 433 -4.10 2.28 -9.07
N TRP A 434 -3.80 0.99 -9.07
CA TRP A 434 -3.92 0.16 -10.29
C TRP A 434 -5.26 -0.57 -10.42
N GLN A 435 -6.12 -0.60 -9.41
CA GLN A 435 -7.36 -1.39 -9.44
C GLN A 435 -8.34 -0.99 -10.55
N ASP A 436 -8.41 0.28 -10.88
CA ASP A 436 -9.41 0.83 -11.78
C ASP A 436 -9.21 0.32 -13.20
N GLN A 437 -8.04 0.54 -13.77
CA GLN A 437 -7.71 0.11 -15.12
C GLN A 437 -7.74 -1.41 -15.28
N TYR A 438 -7.14 -2.16 -14.33
CA TYR A 438 -7.19 -3.62 -14.38
C TYR A 438 -8.62 -4.15 -14.15
N GLY A 439 -9.43 -3.43 -13.36
CA GLY A 439 -10.84 -3.73 -13.16
C GLY A 439 -11.65 -3.69 -14.43
N GLY A 440 -11.41 -2.69 -15.30
CA GLY A 440 -12.09 -2.54 -16.59
C GLY A 440 -11.42 -3.28 -17.74
N VAL A 441 -10.08 -3.38 -17.78
CA VAL A 441 -9.35 -4.09 -18.84
C VAL A 441 -9.56 -5.60 -18.78
N LEU A 442 -9.56 -6.17 -17.57
CA LEU A 442 -9.80 -7.61 -17.36
C LEU A 442 -11.29 -7.88 -17.09
N HIS A 443 -11.76 -9.05 -17.51
CA HIS A 443 -13.15 -9.45 -17.37
C HIS A 443 -13.50 -10.05 -16.01
N GLY A 444 -14.78 -10.24 -15.74
CA GLY A 444 -15.33 -11.12 -14.71
C GLY A 444 -15.11 -10.63 -13.29
N VAL A 445 -15.27 -11.56 -12.36
CA VAL A 445 -14.99 -11.40 -10.94
C VAL A 445 -13.56 -11.85 -10.69
N LYS A 446 -12.77 -11.07 -9.96
CA LYS A 446 -11.35 -11.37 -9.80
C LYS A 446 -10.73 -10.78 -8.54
N LEU A 447 -9.77 -11.51 -7.99
CA LEU A 447 -8.81 -11.02 -7.01
C LEU A 447 -7.54 -10.60 -7.75
N LEU A 448 -7.17 -9.34 -7.61
CA LEU A 448 -5.93 -8.74 -8.12
C LEU A 448 -4.93 -8.62 -6.97
N ARG A 449 -3.68 -9.03 -7.19
CA ARG A 449 -2.63 -8.96 -6.17
C ARG A 449 -1.32 -8.46 -6.74
N THR A 450 -0.64 -7.57 -6.03
CA THR A 450 0.73 -7.17 -6.32
C THR A 450 1.67 -7.50 -5.18
N HIS A 451 2.96 -7.52 -5.47
CA HIS A 451 4.04 -7.54 -4.49
C HIS A 451 4.54 -6.12 -4.21
N GLU A 452 5.36 -5.98 -3.18
CA GLU A 452 6.10 -4.75 -2.88
C GLU A 452 7.01 -4.33 -4.04
N GLY A 453 7.32 -3.04 -4.14
CA GLY A 453 8.19 -2.46 -5.16
C GLY A 453 7.43 -1.60 -6.18
N PHE A 454 8.18 -0.84 -6.98
CA PHE A 454 7.60 0.05 -7.98
C PHE A 454 7.06 -0.66 -9.23
N ASP A 455 7.54 -1.88 -9.53
CA ASP A 455 6.99 -2.68 -10.63
C ASP A 455 5.66 -3.31 -10.23
N GLN A 456 4.60 -2.52 -10.33
CA GLN A 456 3.24 -2.91 -9.97
C GLN A 456 2.57 -3.63 -11.14
N GLU A 457 2.69 -4.95 -11.17
CA GLU A 457 2.01 -5.83 -12.13
C GLU A 457 1.04 -6.77 -11.40
N PRO A 458 -0.26 -6.42 -11.34
CA PRO A 458 -1.25 -7.24 -10.66
C PRO A 458 -1.43 -8.61 -11.31
N VAL A 459 -1.28 -9.64 -10.50
CA VAL A 459 -1.65 -11.01 -10.87
C VAL A 459 -3.14 -11.20 -10.60
N ALA A 460 -3.90 -11.55 -11.65
CA ALA A 460 -5.32 -11.79 -11.57
C ALA A 460 -5.63 -13.26 -11.27
N SER A 461 -6.42 -13.51 -10.23
CA SER A 461 -7.05 -14.80 -9.94
C SER A 461 -8.55 -14.66 -10.18
N TRP A 462 -9.09 -15.32 -11.22
CA TRP A 462 -10.52 -15.26 -11.51
C TRP A 462 -11.32 -16.06 -10.48
N LEU A 463 -12.45 -15.50 -10.09
CA LEU A 463 -13.37 -16.05 -9.12
C LEU A 463 -14.69 -16.46 -9.80
N PRO A 464 -15.47 -17.41 -9.22
CA PRO A 464 -16.78 -17.78 -9.75
C PRO A 464 -17.73 -16.58 -9.83
N GLY A 465 -18.50 -16.50 -10.91
CA GLY A 465 -19.50 -15.44 -11.11
C GLY A 465 -20.90 -15.79 -10.60
N ASP A 466 -21.11 -17.01 -10.08
CA ASP A 466 -22.43 -17.56 -9.79
C ASP A 466 -23.25 -16.73 -8.80
N LEU A 467 -22.58 -16.15 -7.77
CA LEU A 467 -23.24 -15.26 -6.80
C LEU A 467 -23.83 -14.00 -7.45
N PHE A 468 -23.35 -13.61 -8.64
CA PHE A 468 -23.78 -12.40 -9.34
C PHE A 468 -24.68 -12.68 -10.55
N THR A 469 -24.62 -13.88 -11.13
CA THR A 469 -25.25 -14.19 -12.43
C THR A 469 -26.39 -15.19 -12.32
N SER A 470 -26.41 -16.02 -11.27
CA SER A 470 -27.48 -17.00 -11.10
C SER A 470 -28.85 -16.33 -10.95
N PRO A 471 -29.93 -16.92 -11.48
CA PRO A 471 -31.29 -16.36 -11.39
C PRO A 471 -31.73 -16.05 -9.97
N GLN A 472 -31.22 -16.77 -8.98
CA GLN A 472 -31.56 -16.60 -7.57
C GLN A 472 -31.04 -15.28 -7.00
N TYR A 473 -29.84 -14.82 -7.44
CA TYR A 473 -29.13 -13.70 -6.82
C TYR A 473 -29.00 -12.48 -7.73
N ARG A 474 -29.03 -12.69 -9.05
CA ARG A 474 -28.79 -11.63 -10.05
C ARG A 474 -29.60 -10.37 -9.79
N ASP A 475 -30.88 -10.50 -9.47
CA ASP A 475 -31.79 -9.38 -9.27
C ASP A 475 -31.64 -8.70 -7.92
N CYS A 476 -30.85 -9.29 -6.99
CA CYS A 476 -30.50 -8.71 -5.70
C CYS A 476 -29.34 -7.71 -5.77
N HIS A 477 -28.57 -7.69 -6.87
CA HIS A 477 -27.51 -6.71 -7.10
C HIS A 477 -28.06 -5.45 -7.72
N LEU A 478 -27.99 -4.34 -7.00
CA LEU A 478 -28.55 -3.07 -7.45
C LEU A 478 -27.47 -2.00 -7.56
N LEU A 479 -27.48 -1.25 -8.64
CA LEU A 479 -26.61 -0.10 -8.84
C LEU A 479 -27.44 1.17 -8.96
N TYR A 480 -27.28 2.11 -8.02
CA TYR A 480 -28.04 3.33 -7.94
C TYR A 480 -27.15 4.57 -8.09
N TYR A 481 -27.37 5.35 -9.15
CA TYR A 481 -26.72 6.64 -9.31
C TYR A 481 -27.39 7.68 -8.42
N THR A 482 -26.65 8.29 -7.52
CA THR A 482 -27.19 9.24 -6.54
C THR A 482 -27.40 10.64 -7.10
N GLY A 483 -26.78 10.97 -8.24
CA GLY A 483 -26.75 12.33 -8.77
C GLY A 483 -25.92 13.32 -7.95
N ILE A 484 -25.19 12.81 -6.93
CA ILE A 484 -24.27 13.58 -6.07
C ILE A 484 -22.87 13.32 -6.57
N THR A 485 -22.10 14.36 -6.84
CA THR A 485 -20.71 14.25 -7.27
C THR A 485 -19.80 14.93 -6.25
N ARG A 486 -18.66 14.33 -5.95
CA ARG A 486 -17.63 14.89 -5.09
C ARG A 486 -16.29 14.95 -5.82
N THR A 487 -15.50 15.98 -5.51
CA THR A 487 -14.13 16.09 -6.01
C THR A 487 -13.21 15.24 -5.13
N ALA A 488 -12.76 14.09 -5.64
CA ALA A 488 -11.93 13.13 -4.89
C ALA A 488 -10.49 13.59 -4.64
N LYS A 489 -10.01 14.65 -5.29
CA LYS A 489 -8.59 15.05 -5.32
C LYS A 489 -7.95 15.29 -3.96
N HIS A 490 -8.64 15.97 -3.04
CA HIS A 490 -8.08 16.26 -1.70
C HIS A 490 -8.03 15.04 -0.81
N ILE A 491 -9.00 14.14 -0.92
CA ILE A 491 -9.06 12.89 -0.13
C ILE A 491 -7.84 12.01 -0.44
N LEU A 492 -7.57 11.81 -1.71
CA LEU A 492 -6.42 11.00 -2.16
C LEU A 492 -5.10 11.55 -1.59
N GLN A 493 -4.91 12.87 -1.66
CA GLN A 493 -3.69 13.51 -1.14
C GLN A 493 -3.52 13.32 0.37
N ASP A 494 -4.59 13.41 1.15
CA ASP A 494 -4.54 13.27 2.60
C ASP A 494 -4.27 11.81 3.02
N ILE A 495 -4.89 10.85 2.34
CA ILE A 495 -4.65 9.42 2.58
C ILE A 495 -3.20 9.05 2.22
N VAL A 496 -2.72 9.46 1.05
CA VAL A 496 -1.33 9.23 0.62
C VAL A 496 -0.33 9.91 1.56
N ALA A 497 -0.62 11.12 2.04
CA ALA A 497 0.20 11.77 3.05
C ALA A 497 0.26 10.95 4.35
N GLY A 498 -0.87 10.39 4.79
CA GLY A 498 -0.93 9.48 5.95
C GLY A 498 -0.10 8.22 5.75
N MET A 499 -0.11 7.63 4.56
CA MET A 499 0.74 6.49 4.20
C MET A 499 2.23 6.87 4.26
N LEU A 500 2.62 8.02 3.66
CA LEU A 500 4.01 8.52 3.68
C LEU A 500 4.48 8.96 5.07
N LEU A 501 3.58 9.26 5.96
CA LEU A 501 3.88 9.52 7.37
C LEU A 501 3.91 8.25 8.21
N ASN A 502 3.74 7.08 7.63
CA ASN A 502 3.61 5.80 8.35
C ASN A 502 2.60 5.88 9.51
N LYS A 503 1.50 6.59 9.30
CA LYS A 503 0.51 6.78 10.36
C LYS A 503 -0.06 5.42 10.77
N SER A 504 0.19 5.02 12.01
CA SER A 504 -0.09 3.67 12.52
C SER A 504 -1.54 3.23 12.30
N GLU A 505 -2.51 4.11 12.54
CA GLU A 505 -3.93 3.81 12.31
C GLU A 505 -4.25 3.58 10.83
N THR A 506 -3.64 4.38 9.93
CA THR A 506 -3.84 4.26 8.48
C THR A 506 -3.26 2.95 7.96
N LEU A 507 -2.00 2.63 8.34
CA LEU A 507 -1.35 1.41 7.89
C LEU A 507 -2.02 0.15 8.44
N ALA A 508 -2.43 0.15 9.72
CA ALA A 508 -3.17 -0.96 10.31
C ALA A 508 -4.52 -1.20 9.63
N LEU A 509 -5.24 -0.13 9.28
CA LEU A 509 -6.50 -0.24 8.54
C LEU A 509 -6.30 -0.77 7.12
N LEU A 510 -5.28 -0.30 6.41
CA LEU A 510 -4.95 -0.81 5.07
C LEU A 510 -4.53 -2.28 5.11
N ALA A 511 -3.80 -2.71 6.14
CA ALA A 511 -3.47 -4.11 6.35
C ALA A 511 -4.74 -4.97 6.59
N ASP A 512 -5.71 -4.47 7.38
CA ASP A 512 -7.01 -5.12 7.57
C ASP A 512 -7.81 -5.19 6.24
N MET A 513 -7.81 -4.12 5.45
CA MET A 513 -8.45 -4.10 4.12
C MET A 513 -7.80 -5.10 3.16
N LYS A 514 -6.48 -5.23 3.21
CA LYS A 514 -5.72 -6.19 2.39
C LYS A 514 -6.08 -7.64 2.73
N LEU A 515 -6.21 -7.97 4.01
CA LEU A 515 -6.66 -9.29 4.46
C LEU A 515 -8.13 -9.52 4.12
N HIS A 516 -8.98 -8.52 4.31
CA HIS A 516 -10.40 -8.60 3.98
C HIS A 516 -10.66 -8.91 2.49
N ALA A 517 -9.77 -8.49 1.59
CA ALA A 517 -9.86 -8.88 0.18
C ALA A 517 -9.66 -10.39 -0.03
N LEU A 518 -8.81 -11.03 0.77
CA LEU A 518 -8.61 -12.49 0.72
C LEU A 518 -9.83 -13.23 1.27
N ASP A 519 -10.37 -12.77 2.41
CA ASP A 519 -11.58 -13.33 3.01
C ASP A 519 -12.77 -13.24 2.02
N THR A 520 -12.90 -12.07 1.36
CA THR A 520 -13.96 -11.84 0.36
C THR A 520 -13.80 -12.78 -0.84
N ALA A 521 -12.58 -12.99 -1.32
CA ALA A 521 -12.32 -13.93 -2.41
C ALA A 521 -12.68 -15.38 -2.03
N GLU A 522 -12.38 -15.80 -0.80
CA GLU A 522 -12.75 -17.11 -0.28
C GLU A 522 -14.28 -17.28 -0.19
N ILE A 523 -14.99 -16.27 0.33
CA ILE A 523 -16.46 -16.27 0.42
C ILE A 523 -17.10 -16.40 -0.96
N ILE A 524 -16.57 -15.71 -1.98
CA ILE A 524 -17.04 -15.84 -3.36
C ILE A 524 -16.80 -17.26 -3.89
N GLN A 525 -15.64 -17.86 -3.61
CA GLN A 525 -15.34 -19.24 -4.01
C GLN A 525 -16.26 -20.27 -3.34
N LEU A 526 -16.63 -20.05 -2.06
CA LEU A 526 -17.56 -20.89 -1.32
C LEU A 526 -19.02 -20.73 -1.77
N GLY A 527 -19.35 -19.67 -2.51
CA GLY A 527 -20.69 -19.41 -3.02
C GLY A 527 -21.69 -18.96 -1.95
N ASN A 528 -21.22 -18.29 -0.89
CA ASN A 528 -22.06 -17.82 0.21
C ASN A 528 -22.53 -16.38 -0.04
N PHE A 529 -23.81 -16.21 -0.39
CA PHE A 529 -24.40 -14.92 -0.74
C PHE A 529 -24.56 -13.98 0.46
N ASP A 530 -24.97 -14.51 1.61
CA ASP A 530 -25.18 -13.69 2.81
C ASP A 530 -23.85 -13.11 3.32
N ASP A 531 -22.80 -13.93 3.33
CA ASP A 531 -21.47 -13.50 3.72
C ASP A 531 -20.86 -12.51 2.72
N LEU A 532 -21.18 -12.61 1.42
CA LEU A 532 -20.81 -11.58 0.44
C LEU A 532 -21.41 -10.22 0.81
N GLY A 533 -22.68 -10.18 1.23
CA GLY A 533 -23.32 -8.97 1.74
C GLY A 533 -22.57 -8.38 2.95
N TRP A 534 -22.18 -9.24 3.90
CA TRP A 534 -21.36 -8.82 5.03
C TRP A 534 -19.99 -8.25 4.61
N CYS A 535 -19.34 -8.88 3.62
CA CYS A 535 -18.06 -8.38 3.09
C CYS A 535 -18.18 -6.96 2.51
N VAL A 536 -19.23 -6.70 1.73
CA VAL A 536 -19.49 -5.38 1.17
C VAL A 536 -19.78 -4.34 2.26
N ALA A 537 -20.53 -4.72 3.31
CA ALA A 537 -20.78 -3.87 4.46
C ALA A 537 -19.48 -3.54 5.24
N LYS A 538 -18.60 -4.53 5.45
CA LYS A 538 -17.30 -4.35 6.09
C LYS A 538 -16.39 -3.44 5.25
N THR A 539 -16.37 -3.60 3.93
CA THR A 539 -15.65 -2.70 3.03
C THR A 539 -16.11 -1.25 3.20
N TRP A 540 -17.42 -1.03 3.28
CA TRP A 540 -17.98 0.31 3.52
C TRP A 540 -17.56 0.90 4.87
N GLU A 541 -17.56 0.11 5.93
CA GLU A 541 -17.08 0.51 7.26
C GLU A 541 -15.59 0.91 7.21
N GLN A 542 -14.75 0.08 6.58
CA GLN A 542 -13.32 0.35 6.44
C GLN A 542 -13.06 1.66 5.67
N LYS A 543 -13.77 1.90 4.55
CA LYS A 543 -13.66 3.16 3.78
C LYS A 543 -14.03 4.39 4.62
N GLN A 544 -15.08 4.32 5.45
CA GLN A 544 -15.46 5.42 6.35
C GLN A 544 -14.45 5.68 7.46
N ARG A 545 -13.76 4.64 7.94
CA ARG A 545 -12.66 4.78 8.92
C ARG A 545 -11.43 5.41 8.29
N LEU A 546 -11.16 5.13 7.02
CA LEU A 546 -10.03 5.69 6.29
C LEU A 546 -10.24 7.18 5.98
N ASP A 547 -11.43 7.55 5.53
CA ASP A 547 -11.83 8.96 5.28
C ASP A 547 -13.26 9.24 5.73
N LYS A 548 -13.40 10.15 6.69
CA LYS A 548 -14.70 10.57 7.23
C LYS A 548 -15.62 11.23 6.19
N GLY A 549 -15.04 11.75 5.11
CA GLY A 549 -15.79 12.35 4.03
C GLY A 549 -16.37 11.36 3.03
N THR A 550 -16.06 10.08 3.15
CA THR A 550 -16.60 8.99 2.32
C THR A 550 -18.12 8.89 2.41
N ASN A 551 -18.71 9.17 3.57
CA ASN A 551 -20.17 9.13 3.82
C ASN A 551 -20.73 10.52 4.16
N PRO A 552 -20.97 11.40 3.18
CA PRO A 552 -21.59 12.70 3.44
C PRO A 552 -23.06 12.53 3.85
N PRO A 553 -23.66 13.49 4.59
CA PRO A 553 -25.02 13.41 5.11
C PRO A 553 -26.11 13.12 4.06
N ALA A 554 -25.88 13.51 2.81
CA ALA A 554 -26.81 13.25 1.71
C ALA A 554 -26.83 11.76 1.33
N ILE A 555 -25.68 11.08 1.36
CA ILE A 555 -25.57 9.64 1.15
C ILE A 555 -26.14 8.87 2.33
N GLU A 556 -25.84 9.29 3.55
CA GLU A 556 -26.37 8.66 4.76
C GLU A 556 -27.90 8.63 4.79
N LYS A 557 -28.56 9.71 4.31
CA LYS A 557 -30.02 9.76 4.17
C LYS A 557 -30.56 8.72 3.20
N ILE A 558 -29.89 8.52 2.05
CA ILE A 558 -30.29 7.50 1.07
C ILE A 558 -30.18 6.10 1.69
N ILE A 559 -29.06 5.82 2.33
CA ILE A 559 -28.79 4.54 2.98
C ILE A 559 -29.80 4.26 4.08
N ALA A 560 -30.14 5.25 4.91
CA ALA A 560 -31.09 5.11 6.00
C ALA A 560 -32.50 4.66 5.55
N LEU A 561 -32.89 5.00 4.31
CA LEU A 561 -34.17 4.58 3.74
C LEU A 561 -34.25 3.08 3.39
N VAL A 562 -33.12 2.46 3.09
CA VAL A 562 -33.08 1.12 2.48
C VAL A 562 -32.24 0.09 3.24
N LYS A 563 -31.49 0.49 4.26
CA LYS A 563 -30.56 -0.38 5.01
C LYS A 563 -31.23 -1.67 5.53
N ASP A 564 -32.51 -1.60 5.94
CA ASP A 564 -33.23 -2.73 6.49
C ASP A 564 -33.59 -3.81 5.43
N TYR A 565 -33.45 -3.47 4.15
CA TYR A 565 -33.67 -4.37 3.00
C TYR A 565 -32.37 -4.91 2.41
N THR A 566 -31.18 -4.45 2.89
CA THR A 566 -29.88 -4.83 2.35
C THR A 566 -29.14 -5.82 3.25
N LEU A 567 -28.35 -6.71 2.66
CA LEU A 567 -27.28 -7.46 3.32
C LEU A 567 -26.02 -6.61 3.46
N GLY A 568 -25.73 -5.78 2.46
CA GLY A 568 -24.61 -4.88 2.44
C GLY A 568 -24.75 -3.81 1.35
N PHE A 569 -24.00 -2.76 1.47
CA PHE A 569 -23.92 -1.69 0.48
C PHE A 569 -22.59 -0.96 0.59
N GLU A 570 -22.17 -0.34 -0.48
CA GLU A 570 -20.99 0.52 -0.51
C GLU A 570 -21.07 1.57 -1.63
N LEU A 571 -20.19 2.56 -1.56
CA LEU A 571 -19.88 3.45 -2.67
C LEU A 571 -18.56 2.98 -3.30
N PRO A 572 -18.56 2.49 -4.54
CA PRO A 572 -17.35 2.07 -5.22
C PRO A 572 -16.30 3.21 -5.33
N GLY A 573 -15.03 2.83 -5.27
CA GLY A 573 -13.91 3.78 -5.30
C GLY A 573 -13.75 4.57 -3.99
N ALA A 574 -13.46 5.86 -4.08
CA ALA A 574 -13.19 6.71 -2.91
C ALA A 574 -14.44 7.10 -2.11
N GLY A 575 -15.63 6.78 -2.59
CA GLY A 575 -16.88 7.18 -1.94
C GLY A 575 -17.23 8.67 -2.09
N GLY A 576 -18.10 9.16 -1.21
CA GLY A 576 -18.51 10.58 -1.18
C GLY A 576 -19.59 10.97 -2.18
N GLY A 577 -19.99 10.08 -3.09
CA GLY A 577 -21.02 10.30 -4.13
C GLY A 577 -20.88 9.31 -5.28
N GLY A 578 -21.53 9.60 -6.40
CA GLY A 578 -21.54 8.72 -7.57
C GLY A 578 -22.56 7.61 -7.44
N TYR A 579 -22.14 6.38 -7.60
CA TYR A 579 -22.99 5.20 -7.48
C TYR A 579 -22.95 4.61 -6.08
N ILE A 580 -24.08 4.02 -5.68
CA ILE A 580 -24.19 3.10 -4.54
C ILE A 580 -24.43 1.71 -5.12
N TYR A 581 -23.60 0.75 -4.73
CA TYR A 581 -23.81 -0.66 -4.96
C TYR A 581 -24.50 -1.26 -3.73
N LEU A 582 -25.63 -1.96 -3.93
CA LEU A 582 -26.43 -2.55 -2.86
C LEU A 582 -26.64 -4.04 -3.15
N ILE A 583 -26.53 -4.87 -2.13
CA ILE A 583 -26.94 -6.26 -2.14
C ILE A 583 -28.21 -6.39 -1.33
N ALA A 584 -29.34 -6.63 -1.99
CA ALA A 584 -30.62 -6.84 -1.35
C ALA A 584 -30.67 -8.22 -0.66
N LYS A 585 -31.42 -8.37 0.41
CA LYS A 585 -31.60 -9.64 1.15
C LYS A 585 -32.17 -10.76 0.29
N ASP A 586 -33.10 -10.39 -0.59
CA ASP A 586 -33.81 -11.26 -1.51
C ASP A 586 -34.43 -10.45 -2.66
N PRO A 587 -35.04 -11.08 -3.67
CA PRO A 587 -35.68 -10.37 -4.78
C PRO A 587 -36.85 -9.45 -4.36
N GLU A 588 -37.58 -9.77 -3.29
CA GLU A 588 -38.66 -8.92 -2.76
C GLU A 588 -38.08 -7.64 -2.13
N ALA A 589 -37.03 -7.77 -1.34
CA ALA A 589 -36.29 -6.65 -0.79
C ALA A 589 -35.71 -5.75 -1.91
N ALA A 590 -35.21 -6.33 -3.00
CA ALA A 590 -34.74 -5.57 -4.16
C ALA A 590 -35.85 -4.72 -4.81
N VAL A 591 -37.06 -5.27 -4.94
CA VAL A 591 -38.24 -4.54 -5.43
C VAL A 591 -38.59 -3.39 -4.48
N ASN A 592 -38.57 -3.63 -3.17
CA ASN A 592 -38.85 -2.62 -2.16
C ASN A 592 -37.80 -1.48 -2.19
N ILE A 593 -36.52 -1.78 -2.29
CA ILE A 593 -35.44 -0.79 -2.44
C ILE A 593 -35.69 0.08 -3.68
N LYS A 594 -35.97 -0.55 -4.83
CA LYS A 594 -36.26 0.17 -6.08
C LYS A 594 -37.47 1.09 -5.95
N ARG A 595 -38.55 0.65 -5.28
CA ARG A 595 -39.74 1.47 -5.04
C ARG A 595 -39.42 2.65 -4.14
N ILE A 596 -38.80 2.41 -2.97
CA ILE A 596 -38.49 3.45 -1.97
C ILE A 596 -37.61 4.56 -2.58
N LEU A 597 -36.55 4.21 -3.28
CA LEU A 597 -35.63 5.20 -3.86
C LEU A 597 -36.20 5.92 -5.09
N ARG A 598 -37.17 5.31 -5.82
CA ARG A 598 -37.93 6.02 -6.86
C ARG A 598 -38.93 7.02 -6.30
N GLU A 599 -39.53 6.69 -5.16
CA GLU A 599 -40.49 7.60 -4.47
C GLU A 599 -39.78 8.73 -3.72
N ASN A 600 -38.51 8.52 -3.31
CA ASN A 600 -37.71 9.47 -2.53
C ASN A 600 -36.34 9.75 -3.18
N PRO A 601 -36.28 10.24 -4.43
CA PRO A 601 -35.02 10.54 -5.07
C PRO A 601 -34.32 11.74 -4.41
N PRO A 602 -32.99 11.67 -4.17
CA PRO A 602 -32.24 12.78 -3.58
C PRO A 602 -32.20 14.04 -4.51
N ASN A 603 -32.37 13.84 -5.81
CA ASN A 603 -32.39 14.87 -6.84
C ASN A 603 -32.94 14.28 -8.16
N ASN A 604 -33.13 15.14 -9.18
CA ASN A 604 -33.69 14.76 -10.49
C ASN A 604 -32.74 13.92 -11.39
N LYS A 605 -31.48 13.72 -11.00
CA LYS A 605 -30.50 12.90 -11.72
C LYS A 605 -30.40 11.47 -11.20
N ALA A 606 -30.91 11.24 -9.98
CA ALA A 606 -30.82 9.96 -9.31
C ALA A 606 -31.65 8.87 -10.02
N ARG A 607 -31.06 7.69 -10.23
CA ARG A 607 -31.70 6.58 -10.94
C ARG A 607 -31.02 5.25 -10.73
N PHE A 608 -31.75 4.16 -10.90
CA PHE A 608 -31.16 2.84 -11.04
C PHE A 608 -30.56 2.65 -12.43
N VAL A 609 -29.46 1.91 -12.50
CA VAL A 609 -28.80 1.51 -13.73
C VAL A 609 -28.69 -0.01 -13.71
N GLU A 610 -29.05 -0.66 -14.82
CA GLU A 610 -28.87 -2.10 -14.94
C GLU A 610 -27.40 -2.42 -15.06
N MET A 611 -26.95 -3.44 -14.33
CA MET A 611 -25.58 -3.92 -14.37
C MET A 611 -25.53 -5.40 -14.70
N SER A 612 -24.52 -5.80 -15.44
CA SER A 612 -24.21 -7.21 -15.70
C SER A 612 -22.71 -7.41 -15.71
N ILE A 613 -22.26 -8.61 -15.35
CA ILE A 613 -20.83 -8.93 -15.40
C ILE A 613 -20.35 -8.91 -16.86
N SER A 614 -19.25 -8.21 -17.12
CA SER A 614 -18.58 -8.29 -18.40
C SER A 614 -17.74 -9.57 -18.50
N HIS A 615 -18.03 -10.38 -19.50
CA HIS A 615 -17.32 -11.63 -19.77
C HIS A 615 -16.09 -11.44 -20.69
N THR A 616 -15.87 -10.25 -21.19
CA THR A 616 -14.80 -9.96 -22.17
C THR A 616 -13.75 -8.97 -21.66
N GLY A 617 -14.14 -8.06 -20.73
CA GLY A 617 -13.34 -6.91 -20.35
C GLY A 617 -13.16 -5.95 -21.53
N MET A 618 -12.03 -5.28 -21.61
CA MET A 618 -11.73 -4.39 -22.72
C MET A 618 -11.65 -5.17 -24.05
N GLN A 619 -12.33 -4.66 -25.06
CA GLN A 619 -12.35 -5.17 -26.43
C GLN A 619 -11.84 -4.09 -27.39
N ILE A 620 -11.02 -4.49 -28.34
CA ILE A 620 -10.52 -3.64 -29.43
C ILE A 620 -10.86 -4.34 -30.72
N THR A 621 -11.53 -3.63 -31.62
CA THR A 621 -11.97 -4.14 -32.92
C THR A 621 -11.69 -3.12 -34.03
N ARG A 622 -11.60 -3.57 -35.28
CA ARG A 622 -11.47 -2.71 -36.45
C ARG A 622 -12.70 -2.88 -37.34
N SER A 623 -13.16 -1.82 -37.98
CA SER A 623 -14.25 -1.84 -38.98
C SER A 623 -13.69 -2.19 -40.34
#